data_7d594a3c23527b32b2ccc532c3c3c3a1
#
_entry.id   7d594a3c23527b32b2ccc532c3c3c3a1
#
_cell.length_a   1.000
_cell.length_b   1.000
_cell.length_c   1.000
_cell.angle_alpha   90.00
_cell.angle_beta   90.00
_cell.angle_gamma   90.00
#
_symmetry.space_group_name_H-M   'P 1'
#
loop_
_entity.id
_entity.type
_entity.pdbx_description
1 polymer ?
#
loop_
_entity_poly.entity_id
_entity_poly.type
_entity_poly.pdbx_seq_one_letter_code
_entity_poly.pdbx_strand_id
1 'polypeptide(L)'
;MSFWQIILLCVIVAIIAAMVAALHTRHKDIKKVAYMMDALEDGELNFRFLENSRFNRTLNRIRTIFEKQRQAHEQDSWTKLIRVLTHEIMNTVSPIASLSDAMAKSVDKDGHSELDIKAGLETISDSSKNLIGFVQTYRQLSGVAKPIRKALDLRELMDGVIALNSEVAARFGATCIFRLEEDDLIIYADEGQISQILINLIKNALQAGAKHIDITARMGKDDEVIVQVANDGEPIPVSAQEQIFIPFYTTKKEGSGIGLSISRQIMRNHNGSIELLRSDAAGTVFELRFR
;
A
#
# COMPACT_ATOMS: atom_id res chain seq x y z
N MET A 1 0.59 -73.86 -11.36
CA MET A 1 1.63 -72.84 -11.33
C MET A 1 2.83 -73.36 -10.61
N SER A 2 4.02 -73.22 -11.22
CA SER A 2 5.25 -73.64 -10.52
C SER A 2 5.54 -72.67 -9.36
N PHE A 3 6.23 -73.16 -8.33
CA PHE A 3 6.68 -72.37 -7.20
C PHE A 3 7.36 -71.05 -7.62
N TRP A 4 8.15 -71.04 -8.65
CA TRP A 4 8.83 -69.91 -9.24
C TRP A 4 7.87 -68.89 -9.88
N GLN A 5 6.75 -69.32 -10.47
CA GLN A 5 5.73 -68.43 -11.04
C GLN A 5 4.97 -67.68 -9.96
N ILE A 6 4.75 -68.31 -8.79
CA ILE A 6 4.10 -67.66 -7.64
C ILE A 6 5.03 -66.56 -7.05
N ILE A 7 6.33 -66.86 -6.91
CA ILE A 7 7.32 -65.89 -6.42
C ILE A 7 7.40 -64.70 -7.38
N LEU A 8 7.49 -64.95 -8.67
CA LEU A 8 7.55 -63.88 -9.68
C LEU A 8 6.29 -62.99 -9.62
N LEU A 9 5.10 -63.57 -9.49
CA LEU A 9 3.88 -62.86 -9.36
C LEU A 9 3.85 -61.95 -8.08
N CYS A 10 4.31 -62.51 -6.95
CA CYS A 10 4.39 -61.71 -5.70
C CYS A 10 5.36 -60.55 -5.81
N VAL A 11 6.52 -60.72 -6.48
CA VAL A 11 7.48 -59.64 -6.72
C VAL A 11 6.89 -58.56 -7.62
N ILE A 12 6.20 -58.91 -8.69
CA ILE A 12 5.55 -57.97 -9.60
C ILE A 12 4.46 -57.15 -8.84
N VAL A 13 3.62 -57.84 -8.05
CA VAL A 13 2.61 -57.17 -7.25
C VAL A 13 3.21 -56.19 -6.23
N ALA A 14 4.33 -56.60 -5.57
CA ALA A 14 5.05 -55.74 -4.64
C ALA A 14 5.64 -54.49 -5.31
N ILE A 15 6.21 -54.66 -6.54
CA ILE A 15 6.73 -53.51 -7.34
C ILE A 15 5.60 -52.58 -7.74
N ILE A 16 4.46 -53.07 -8.22
CA ILE A 16 3.30 -52.26 -8.59
C ILE A 16 2.77 -51.51 -7.35
N ALA A 17 2.62 -52.20 -6.23
CA ALA A 17 2.17 -51.58 -4.99
C ALA A 17 3.13 -50.46 -4.53
N ALA A 18 4.45 -50.69 -4.62
CA ALA A 18 5.46 -49.67 -4.29
C ALA A 18 5.38 -48.44 -5.24
N MET A 19 5.16 -48.69 -6.53
CA MET A 19 5.03 -47.65 -7.55
C MET A 19 3.76 -46.82 -7.36
N VAL A 20 2.61 -47.46 -7.05
CA VAL A 20 1.37 -46.78 -6.73
C VAL A 20 1.52 -45.94 -5.47
N ALA A 21 2.13 -46.45 -4.42
CA ALA A 21 2.41 -45.71 -3.18
C ALA A 21 3.32 -44.49 -3.45
N ALA A 22 4.35 -44.61 -4.27
CA ALA A 22 5.23 -43.51 -4.64
C ALA A 22 4.52 -42.45 -5.45
N LEU A 23 3.65 -42.82 -6.41
CA LEU A 23 2.82 -41.87 -7.17
C LEU A 23 1.82 -41.14 -6.28
N HIS A 24 1.21 -41.85 -5.35
CA HIS A 24 0.27 -41.26 -4.38
C HIS A 24 0.97 -40.24 -3.46
N THR A 25 2.16 -40.55 -3.01
CA THR A 25 2.96 -39.64 -2.18
C THR A 25 3.35 -38.38 -2.97
N ARG A 26 3.82 -38.54 -4.22
CA ARG A 26 4.13 -37.40 -5.10
C ARG A 26 2.92 -36.51 -5.35
N HIS A 27 1.73 -37.09 -5.58
CA HIS A 27 0.52 -36.31 -5.78
C HIS A 27 0.14 -35.50 -4.54
N LYS A 28 0.28 -36.07 -3.35
CA LYS A 28 0.06 -35.35 -2.07
C LYS A 28 1.05 -34.21 -1.88
N ASP A 29 2.32 -34.40 -2.26
CA ASP A 29 3.34 -33.38 -2.11
C ASP A 29 3.13 -32.22 -3.09
N ILE A 30 2.67 -32.48 -4.32
CA ILE A 30 2.28 -31.44 -5.28
C ILE A 30 1.11 -30.59 -4.74
N LYS A 31 0.08 -31.23 -4.17
CA LYS A 31 -1.04 -30.50 -3.54
C LYS A 31 -0.59 -29.60 -2.38
N LYS A 32 0.39 -30.02 -1.59
CA LYS A 32 0.94 -29.20 -0.51
C LYS A 32 1.69 -27.97 -1.04
N VAL A 33 2.42 -28.12 -2.16
CA VAL A 33 3.10 -26.98 -2.81
C VAL A 33 2.06 -26.00 -3.37
N ALA A 34 1.05 -26.49 -4.07
CA ALA A 34 -0.04 -25.64 -4.57
C ALA A 34 -0.70 -24.85 -3.42
N TYR A 35 -1.13 -25.54 -2.37
CA TYR A 35 -1.70 -24.89 -1.18
C TYR A 35 -0.75 -23.85 -0.53
N MET A 36 0.56 -24.16 -0.49
CA MET A 36 1.55 -23.21 0.02
C MET A 36 1.66 -21.98 -0.89
N MET A 37 1.64 -22.17 -2.21
CA MET A 37 1.73 -21.07 -3.18
C MET A 37 0.51 -20.17 -3.08
N ASP A 38 -0.70 -20.74 -3.06
CA ASP A 38 -1.94 -20.00 -2.88
C ASP A 38 -1.92 -19.18 -1.58
N ALA A 39 -1.52 -19.81 -0.45
CA ALA A 39 -1.42 -19.12 0.83
C ALA A 39 -0.36 -18.01 0.85
N LEU A 40 0.76 -18.17 0.11
CA LEU A 40 1.77 -17.12 -0.04
C LEU A 40 1.27 -15.95 -0.90
N GLU A 41 0.50 -16.21 -1.95
CA GLU A 41 -0.12 -15.20 -2.81
C GLU A 41 -1.15 -14.38 -2.01
N ASP A 42 -1.95 -15.05 -1.17
CA ASP A 42 -2.92 -14.39 -0.29
C ASP A 42 -2.28 -13.69 0.93
N GLY A 43 -0.96 -13.78 1.08
CA GLY A 43 -0.23 -13.22 2.22
C GLY A 43 -0.50 -13.95 3.54
N GLU A 44 -1.15 -15.11 3.49
CA GLU A 44 -1.46 -15.94 4.65
C GLU A 44 -0.31 -16.92 4.95
N LEU A 45 0.44 -16.67 6.02
CA LEU A 45 1.54 -17.53 6.46
C LEU A 45 1.14 -18.49 7.61
N ASN A 46 -0.16 -18.67 7.83
CA ASN A 46 -0.69 -19.45 8.96
C ASN A 46 -0.65 -20.98 8.74
N PHE A 47 -0.17 -21.44 7.57
CA PHE A 47 -0.05 -22.87 7.31
C PHE A 47 1.18 -23.48 7.99
N ARG A 48 1.06 -24.71 8.46
CA ARG A 48 2.15 -25.51 9.01
C ARG A 48 1.97 -26.96 8.63
N PHE A 49 2.99 -27.56 8.02
CA PHE A 49 3.00 -28.98 7.69
C PHE A 49 3.63 -29.79 8.81
N LEU A 50 3.11 -31.00 9.05
CA LEU A 50 3.69 -31.94 10.02
C LEU A 50 5.14 -32.27 9.63
N GLU A 51 6.07 -32.17 10.55
CA GLU A 51 7.52 -32.38 10.32
C GLU A 51 7.94 -33.84 10.18
N ASN A 52 7.08 -34.66 9.59
CA ASN A 52 7.25 -36.10 9.42
C ASN A 52 8.08 -36.48 8.18
N SER A 53 8.40 -35.54 7.32
CA SER A 53 9.22 -35.77 6.13
C SER A 53 10.23 -34.64 5.90
N ARG A 54 11.31 -34.96 5.17
CA ARG A 54 12.31 -33.94 4.75
C ARG A 54 11.66 -32.86 3.90
N PHE A 55 10.72 -33.23 3.04
CA PHE A 55 9.96 -32.33 2.19
C PHE A 55 9.13 -31.33 3.00
N ASN A 56 8.33 -31.78 3.97
CA ASN A 56 7.53 -30.91 4.83
C ASN A 56 8.39 -29.96 5.66
N ARG A 57 9.56 -30.40 6.15
CA ARG A 57 10.51 -29.52 6.85
C ARG A 57 11.03 -28.42 5.93
N THR A 58 11.29 -28.74 4.64
CA THR A 58 11.71 -27.75 3.65
C THR A 58 10.61 -26.71 3.40
N LEU A 59 9.34 -27.12 3.24
CA LEU A 59 8.21 -26.21 3.07
C LEU A 59 8.04 -25.27 4.28
N ASN A 60 8.12 -25.81 5.51
CA ASN A 60 8.07 -25.00 6.73
C ASN A 60 9.24 -24.01 6.82
N ARG A 61 10.43 -24.40 6.37
CA ARG A 61 11.61 -23.50 6.32
C ARG A 61 11.40 -22.35 5.32
N ILE A 62 10.85 -22.64 4.16
CA ILE A 62 10.48 -21.61 3.16
C ILE A 62 9.50 -20.62 3.78
N ARG A 63 8.44 -21.10 4.42
CA ARG A 63 7.49 -20.24 5.15
C ARG A 63 8.21 -19.31 6.13
N THR A 64 9.09 -19.85 6.98
CA THR A 64 9.83 -19.06 7.98
C THR A 64 10.73 -17.99 7.34
N ILE A 65 11.29 -18.24 6.16
CA ILE A 65 12.08 -17.27 5.40
C ILE A 65 11.16 -16.11 4.96
N PHE A 66 9.98 -16.41 4.40
CA PHE A 66 9.01 -15.40 3.99
C PHE A 66 8.48 -14.59 5.19
N GLU A 67 8.19 -15.24 6.32
CA GLU A 67 7.81 -14.55 7.57
C GLU A 67 8.89 -13.55 8.02
N LYS A 68 10.17 -13.98 8.02
CA LYS A 68 11.29 -13.11 8.39
C LYS A 68 11.49 -11.96 7.41
N GLN A 69 11.36 -12.20 6.12
CA GLN A 69 11.44 -11.14 5.11
C GLN A 69 10.30 -10.12 5.28
N ARG A 70 9.07 -10.59 5.52
CA ARG A 70 7.92 -9.71 5.77
C ARG A 70 8.14 -8.86 7.02
N GLN A 71 8.57 -9.49 8.13
CA GLN A 71 8.88 -8.78 9.37
C GLN A 71 10.04 -7.79 9.20
N ALA A 72 11.09 -8.14 8.46
CA ALA A 72 12.20 -7.23 8.18
C ALA A 72 11.75 -6.01 7.35
N HIS A 73 10.87 -6.21 6.35
CA HIS A 73 10.28 -5.12 5.56
C HIS A 73 9.37 -4.21 6.41
N GLU A 74 8.58 -4.79 7.31
CA GLU A 74 7.76 -4.03 8.25
C GLU A 74 8.64 -3.24 9.24
N GLN A 75 9.69 -3.85 9.79
CA GLN A 75 10.64 -3.18 10.69
C GLN A 75 11.43 -2.06 9.99
N ASP A 76 11.85 -2.26 8.74
CA ASP A 76 12.55 -1.21 7.98
C ASP A 76 11.62 -0.03 7.68
N SER A 77 10.37 -0.29 7.33
CA SER A 77 9.33 0.74 7.15
C SER A 77 9.05 1.49 8.46
N TRP A 78 8.93 0.77 9.59
CA TRP A 78 8.77 1.37 10.92
C TRP A 78 9.97 2.20 11.33
N THR A 79 11.19 1.73 11.09
CA THR A 79 12.42 2.45 11.42
C THR A 79 12.53 3.73 10.59
N LYS A 80 12.19 3.67 9.30
CA LYS A 80 12.12 4.86 8.44
C LYS A 80 11.06 5.84 8.93
N LEU A 81 9.87 5.35 9.29
CA LEU A 81 8.80 6.16 9.85
C LEU A 81 9.24 6.86 11.15
N ILE A 82 9.80 6.12 12.12
CA ILE A 82 10.27 6.70 13.39
C ILE A 82 11.35 7.76 13.14
N ARG A 83 12.26 7.53 12.20
CA ARG A 83 13.30 8.51 11.84
C ARG A 83 12.71 9.80 11.29
N VAL A 84 11.73 9.70 10.36
CA VAL A 84 11.04 10.86 9.81
C VAL A 84 10.25 11.57 10.91
N LEU A 85 9.50 10.84 11.74
CA LEU A 85 8.77 11.38 12.89
C LEU A 85 9.67 12.17 13.82
N THR A 86 10.80 11.59 14.22
CA THR A 86 11.76 12.24 15.13
C THR A 86 12.33 13.51 14.51
N HIS A 87 12.66 13.47 13.21
CA HIS A 87 13.20 14.61 12.48
C HIS A 87 12.18 15.75 12.40
N GLU A 88 10.93 15.48 12.00
CA GLU A 88 9.88 16.50 11.88
C GLU A 88 9.48 17.08 13.24
N ILE A 89 9.39 16.25 14.29
CA ILE A 89 9.15 16.73 15.66
C ILE A 89 10.28 17.64 16.11
N MET A 90 11.55 17.23 15.94
CA MET A 90 12.70 18.03 16.34
C MET A 90 12.79 19.35 15.55
N ASN A 91 12.52 19.33 14.25
CA ASN A 91 12.52 20.53 13.41
C ASN A 91 11.46 21.54 13.82
N THR A 92 10.37 21.09 14.43
CA THR A 92 9.26 21.94 14.85
C THR A 92 9.39 22.38 16.31
N VAL A 93 9.86 21.50 17.21
CA VAL A 93 9.97 21.78 18.64
C VAL A 93 11.22 22.61 18.96
N SER A 94 12.34 22.39 18.25
CA SER A 94 13.61 23.11 18.51
C SER A 94 13.48 24.62 18.33
N PRO A 95 12.85 25.17 17.28
CA PRO A 95 12.62 26.62 17.17
C PRO A 95 11.72 27.15 18.28
N ILE A 96 10.66 26.41 18.66
CA ILE A 96 9.77 26.81 19.77
C ILE A 96 10.56 26.94 21.05
N ALA A 97 11.35 25.93 21.43
CA ALA A 97 12.15 25.93 22.65
C ALA A 97 13.21 27.05 22.64
N SER A 98 13.97 27.17 21.53
CA SER A 98 15.04 28.16 21.40
C SER A 98 14.50 29.59 21.45
N LEU A 99 13.40 29.89 20.78
CA LEU A 99 12.79 31.21 20.79
C LEU A 99 12.15 31.52 22.15
N SER A 100 11.48 30.54 22.77
CA SER A 100 10.91 30.71 24.12
C SER A 100 12.00 31.02 25.13
N ASP A 101 13.15 30.32 25.09
CA ASP A 101 14.31 30.57 25.96
C ASP A 101 14.94 31.93 25.68
N ALA A 102 15.07 32.33 24.42
CA ALA A 102 15.62 33.64 24.06
C ALA A 102 14.72 34.76 24.56
N MET A 103 13.40 34.63 24.39
CA MET A 103 12.42 35.61 24.83
C MET A 103 12.36 35.69 26.36
N ALA A 104 12.38 34.56 27.07
CA ALA A 104 12.45 34.56 28.54
C ALA A 104 13.67 35.32 29.08
N LYS A 105 14.86 35.15 28.46
CA LYS A 105 16.10 35.87 28.80
C LYS A 105 16.08 37.33 28.38
N SER A 106 15.23 37.70 27.43
CA SER A 106 15.12 39.06 26.87
C SER A 106 14.22 39.95 27.73
N VAL A 107 13.23 39.38 28.40
CA VAL A 107 12.31 40.11 29.28
C VAL A 107 13.05 40.76 30.47
N ASP A 108 14.19 40.18 30.88
CA ASP A 108 15.02 40.68 31.99
C ASP A 108 16.03 41.75 31.57
N LYS A 109 16.11 42.14 30.28
CA LYS A 109 17.05 43.15 29.78
C LYS A 109 16.33 44.24 29.02
N ASP A 110 16.37 45.45 29.57
CA ASP A 110 15.93 46.66 28.87
C ASP A 110 16.64 46.83 27.52
N GLY A 111 15.96 46.60 26.40
CA GLY A 111 16.54 46.86 25.09
C GLY A 111 16.05 46.05 23.89
N HIS A 112 15.05 45.20 24.00
CA HIS A 112 14.49 44.54 22.82
C HIS A 112 13.34 45.32 22.20
N SER A 113 13.37 45.43 20.86
CA SER A 113 12.31 46.02 20.07
C SER A 113 11.05 45.13 20.20
N GLU A 114 9.88 45.78 20.38
CA GLU A 114 8.55 45.12 20.32
C GLU A 114 8.39 44.27 19.05
N LEU A 115 9.10 44.67 17.99
CA LEU A 115 9.15 43.96 16.69
C LEU A 115 9.82 42.59 16.78
N ASP A 116 10.88 42.44 17.56
CA ASP A 116 11.63 41.17 17.72
C ASP A 116 10.83 40.16 18.54
N ILE A 117 10.11 40.65 19.56
CA ILE A 117 9.21 39.81 20.38
C ILE A 117 8.05 39.30 19.52
N LYS A 118 7.45 40.16 18.69
CA LYS A 118 6.36 39.79 17.80
C LYS A 118 6.80 38.74 16.78
N ALA A 119 7.94 38.93 16.11
CA ALA A 119 8.49 37.97 15.14
C ALA A 119 8.78 36.60 15.77
N GLY A 120 9.30 36.60 17.01
CA GLY A 120 9.55 35.37 17.77
C GLY A 120 8.24 34.62 18.11
N LEU A 121 7.20 35.34 18.56
CA LEU A 121 5.87 34.76 18.84
C LEU A 121 5.19 34.23 17.57
N GLU A 122 5.29 34.93 16.46
CA GLU A 122 4.78 34.46 15.15
C GLU A 122 5.46 33.15 14.75
N THR A 123 6.77 33.05 14.87
CA THR A 123 7.53 31.82 14.55
C THR A 123 7.14 30.66 15.48
N ILE A 124 6.96 30.91 16.78
CA ILE A 124 6.46 29.90 17.73
C ILE A 124 5.06 29.44 17.36
N SER A 125 4.17 30.38 17.00
CA SER A 125 2.80 30.08 16.59
C SER A 125 2.79 29.21 15.34
N ASP A 126 3.56 29.55 14.33
CA ASP A 126 3.62 28.81 13.06
C ASP A 126 4.25 27.43 13.23
N SER A 127 5.32 27.32 14.02
CA SER A 127 5.90 26.02 14.40
C SER A 127 4.90 25.15 15.16
N SER A 128 4.12 25.73 16.07
CA SER A 128 3.09 25.00 16.82
C SER A 128 1.97 24.50 15.91
N LYS A 129 1.51 25.33 14.96
CA LYS A 129 0.51 24.94 13.95
C LYS A 129 1.01 23.79 13.06
N ASN A 130 2.28 23.86 12.64
CA ASN A 130 2.92 22.82 11.86
C ASN A 130 2.97 21.50 12.62
N LEU A 131 3.31 21.52 13.93
CA LEU A 131 3.31 20.33 14.77
C LEU A 131 1.90 19.73 14.93
N ILE A 132 0.90 20.56 15.12
CA ILE A 132 -0.50 20.11 15.19
C ILE A 132 -0.91 19.44 13.89
N GLY A 133 -0.62 20.06 12.73
CA GLY A 133 -0.89 19.50 11.40
C GLY A 133 -0.17 18.14 11.19
N PHE A 134 1.06 18.05 11.66
CA PHE A 134 1.82 16.80 11.62
C PHE A 134 1.21 15.68 12.48
N VAL A 135 0.80 15.99 13.72
CA VAL A 135 0.12 15.03 14.61
C VAL A 135 -1.22 14.57 14.03
N GLN A 136 -1.99 15.48 13.43
CA GLN A 136 -3.23 15.12 12.74
C GLN A 136 -3.00 14.19 11.57
N THR A 137 -1.99 14.46 10.77
CA THR A 137 -1.51 13.64 9.65
C THR A 137 -1.09 12.24 10.11
N TYR A 138 -0.36 12.15 11.22
CA TYR A 138 0.03 10.88 11.83
C TYR A 138 -1.20 10.06 12.31
N ARG A 139 -2.18 10.74 12.93
CA ARG A 139 -3.43 10.08 13.35
C ARG A 139 -4.21 9.51 12.17
N GLN A 140 -4.24 10.18 11.02
CA GLN A 140 -4.87 9.67 9.81
C GLN A 140 -4.19 8.41 9.30
N LEU A 141 -2.85 8.35 9.34
CA LEU A 141 -2.09 7.16 8.92
C LEU A 141 -2.30 5.98 9.88
N SER A 142 -2.24 6.22 11.21
CA SER A 142 -2.40 5.17 12.22
C SER A 142 -3.85 4.75 12.45
N GLY A 143 -4.81 5.57 12.01
CA GLY A 143 -6.23 5.44 12.27
C GLY A 143 -7.06 4.92 11.11
N VAL A 144 -6.47 4.29 10.07
CA VAL A 144 -7.26 3.66 9.00
C VAL A 144 -8.15 2.58 9.61
N ALA A 145 -9.45 2.85 9.66
CA ALA A 145 -10.43 1.95 10.25
C ALA A 145 -10.50 0.62 9.49
N LYS A 146 -10.95 -0.44 10.18
CA LYS A 146 -11.27 -1.69 9.48
C LYS A 146 -12.39 -1.41 8.47
N PRO A 147 -12.27 -1.89 7.21
CA PRO A 147 -13.26 -1.64 6.19
C PRO A 147 -14.60 -2.31 6.51
N ILE A 148 -15.69 -1.59 6.27
CA ILE A 148 -17.05 -2.12 6.25
C ILE A 148 -17.37 -2.44 4.80
N ARG A 149 -17.02 -3.66 4.38
CA ARG A 149 -17.12 -4.07 2.99
C ARG A 149 -18.55 -4.40 2.60
N LYS A 150 -18.96 -3.97 1.40
CA LYS A 150 -20.22 -4.34 0.74
C LYS A 150 -19.97 -4.54 -0.76
N ALA A 151 -20.89 -5.20 -1.45
CA ALA A 151 -20.86 -5.24 -2.90
C ALA A 151 -21.09 -3.82 -3.43
N LEU A 152 -20.19 -3.33 -4.26
CA LEU A 152 -20.21 -1.98 -4.84
C LEU A 152 -20.19 -2.10 -6.35
N ASP A 153 -21.15 -1.46 -7.00
CA ASP A 153 -21.09 -1.22 -8.42
C ASP A 153 -20.01 -0.17 -8.70
N LEU A 154 -19.04 -0.55 -9.55
CA LEU A 154 -17.89 0.29 -9.81
C LEU A 154 -18.26 1.54 -10.64
N ARG A 155 -19.31 1.44 -11.49
CA ARG A 155 -19.83 2.59 -12.26
C ARG A 155 -20.42 3.64 -11.32
N GLU A 156 -21.30 3.24 -10.41
CA GLU A 156 -21.90 4.15 -9.44
C GLU A 156 -20.86 4.83 -8.57
N LEU A 157 -19.87 4.07 -8.08
CA LEU A 157 -18.77 4.59 -7.28
C LEU A 157 -17.96 5.65 -8.04
N MET A 158 -17.59 5.36 -9.30
CA MET A 158 -16.76 6.24 -10.11
C MET A 158 -17.50 7.52 -10.51
N ASP A 159 -18.76 7.40 -10.89
CA ASP A 159 -19.61 8.55 -11.22
C ASP A 159 -19.73 9.49 -10.03
N GLY A 160 -19.91 8.95 -8.81
CA GLY A 160 -19.91 9.71 -7.56
C GLY A 160 -18.57 10.43 -7.30
N VAL A 161 -17.46 9.74 -7.45
CA VAL A 161 -16.12 10.30 -7.25
C VAL A 161 -15.82 11.40 -8.28
N ILE A 162 -16.14 11.20 -9.55
CA ILE A 162 -15.92 12.19 -10.61
C ILE A 162 -16.80 13.43 -10.39
N ALA A 163 -18.06 13.24 -10.04
CA ALA A 163 -18.97 14.36 -9.73
C ALA A 163 -18.44 15.23 -8.58
N LEU A 164 -17.95 14.59 -7.51
CA LEU A 164 -17.37 15.31 -6.36
C LEU A 164 -16.10 16.09 -6.71
N ASN A 165 -15.33 15.65 -7.70
CA ASN A 165 -14.06 16.28 -8.09
C ASN A 165 -14.19 17.17 -9.33
N SER A 166 -15.36 17.25 -9.97
CA SER A 166 -15.59 17.96 -11.24
C SER A 166 -15.27 19.46 -11.14
N GLU A 167 -15.73 20.13 -10.08
CA GLU A 167 -15.46 21.56 -9.87
C GLU A 167 -13.96 21.82 -9.65
N VAL A 168 -13.30 20.98 -8.87
CA VAL A 168 -11.86 21.10 -8.61
C VAL A 168 -11.09 20.87 -9.90
N ALA A 169 -11.39 19.81 -10.65
CA ALA A 169 -10.76 19.52 -11.93
C ALA A 169 -10.93 20.70 -12.92
N ALA A 170 -12.15 21.27 -13.00
CA ALA A 170 -12.42 22.42 -13.86
C ALA A 170 -11.58 23.66 -13.48
N ARG A 171 -11.37 23.94 -12.19
CA ARG A 171 -10.48 25.03 -11.74
C ARG A 171 -9.03 24.85 -12.19
N PHE A 172 -8.56 23.61 -12.31
CA PHE A 172 -7.24 23.28 -12.87
C PHE A 172 -7.24 23.19 -14.40
N GLY A 173 -8.41 23.37 -15.04
CA GLY A 173 -8.58 23.19 -16.48
C GLY A 173 -8.33 21.75 -16.92
N ALA A 174 -8.67 20.79 -16.08
CA ALA A 174 -8.48 19.36 -16.31
C ALA A 174 -9.82 18.65 -16.55
N THR A 175 -9.79 17.56 -17.30
CA THR A 175 -10.91 16.64 -17.54
C THR A 175 -10.60 15.30 -16.90
N CYS A 176 -11.63 14.70 -16.24
CA CYS A 176 -11.55 13.37 -15.68
C CYS A 176 -12.62 12.50 -16.36
N ILE A 177 -12.19 11.40 -16.95
CA ILE A 177 -13.06 10.48 -17.71
C ILE A 177 -12.94 9.09 -17.11
N PHE A 178 -14.08 8.41 -16.96
CA PHE A 178 -14.14 7.00 -16.56
C PHE A 178 -14.63 6.14 -17.69
N ARG A 179 -14.00 4.99 -17.90
CA ARG A 179 -14.38 3.97 -18.89
C ARG A 179 -14.36 2.59 -18.24
N LEU A 180 -15.46 1.88 -18.39
CA LEU A 180 -15.53 0.45 -18.11
C LEU A 180 -15.28 -0.31 -19.41
N GLU A 181 -14.41 -1.31 -19.36
CA GLU A 181 -14.22 -2.23 -20.50
C GLU A 181 -15.31 -3.30 -20.54
N GLU A 182 -15.93 -3.60 -19.37
CA GLU A 182 -17.03 -4.56 -19.23
C GLU A 182 -18.15 -3.93 -18.40
N ASP A 183 -19.39 -4.25 -18.73
CA ASP A 183 -20.55 -3.84 -17.94
C ASP A 183 -20.62 -4.67 -16.64
N ASP A 184 -21.16 -4.07 -15.58
CA ASP A 184 -21.45 -4.71 -14.28
C ASP A 184 -20.23 -5.19 -13.47
N LEU A 185 -19.13 -4.42 -13.43
CA LEU A 185 -18.01 -4.69 -12.52
C LEU A 185 -18.39 -4.39 -11.07
N ILE A 186 -18.40 -5.44 -10.25
CA ILE A 186 -18.69 -5.35 -8.81
C ILE A 186 -17.43 -5.66 -8.01
N ILE A 187 -17.13 -4.82 -7.01
CA ILE A 187 -16.06 -5.07 -6.03
C ILE A 187 -16.67 -5.23 -4.63
N TYR A 188 -16.04 -6.04 -3.77
CA TYR A 188 -16.44 -6.18 -2.38
C TYR A 188 -15.53 -5.31 -1.49
N ALA A 189 -15.98 -4.07 -1.21
CA ALA A 189 -15.13 -3.05 -0.61
C ALA A 189 -15.92 -2.06 0.28
N ASP A 190 -15.19 -1.21 1.01
CA ASP A 190 -15.71 -0.06 1.73
C ASP A 190 -15.70 1.15 0.79
N GLU A 191 -16.89 1.63 0.46
CA GLU A 191 -17.12 2.73 -0.50
C GLU A 191 -16.35 4.01 -0.13
N GLY A 192 -16.38 4.39 1.14
CA GLY A 192 -15.70 5.60 1.61
C GLY A 192 -14.19 5.51 1.49
N GLN A 193 -13.62 4.34 1.81
CA GLN A 193 -12.19 4.11 1.73
C GLN A 193 -11.71 4.02 0.28
N ILE A 194 -12.45 3.37 -0.61
CA ILE A 194 -12.07 3.32 -2.04
C ILE A 194 -12.21 4.71 -2.69
N SER A 195 -13.30 5.44 -2.40
CA SER A 195 -13.44 6.84 -2.82
C SER A 195 -12.26 7.70 -2.37
N GLN A 196 -11.79 7.51 -1.13
CA GLN A 196 -10.62 8.23 -0.60
C GLN A 196 -9.35 7.97 -1.43
N ILE A 197 -9.11 6.71 -1.87
CA ILE A 197 -7.98 6.38 -2.75
C ILE A 197 -8.09 7.12 -4.08
N LEU A 198 -9.25 7.03 -4.72
CA LEU A 198 -9.50 7.65 -6.04
C LEU A 198 -9.34 9.16 -5.98
N ILE A 199 -9.94 9.82 -4.98
CA ILE A 199 -9.80 11.27 -4.76
C ILE A 199 -8.34 11.64 -4.54
N ASN A 200 -7.57 10.85 -3.78
CA ASN A 200 -6.15 11.08 -3.58
C ASN A 200 -5.35 11.00 -4.88
N LEU A 201 -5.63 10.00 -5.74
CA LEU A 201 -4.96 9.85 -7.04
C LEU A 201 -5.33 11.00 -7.99
N ILE A 202 -6.60 11.38 -8.08
CA ILE A 202 -7.07 12.54 -8.87
C ILE A 202 -6.39 13.82 -8.38
N LYS A 203 -6.37 14.06 -7.08
CA LYS A 203 -5.68 15.23 -6.50
C LYS A 203 -4.19 15.23 -6.81
N ASN A 204 -3.54 14.09 -6.77
CA ASN A 204 -2.11 13.97 -7.12
C ASN A 204 -1.87 14.30 -8.59
N ALA A 205 -2.73 13.87 -9.51
CA ALA A 205 -2.69 14.20 -10.93
C ALA A 205 -2.87 15.69 -11.16
N LEU A 206 -3.90 16.31 -10.57
CA LEU A 206 -4.14 17.75 -10.67
C LEU A 206 -2.97 18.58 -10.15
N GLN A 207 -2.38 18.19 -9.02
CA GLN A 207 -1.19 18.84 -8.47
C GLN A 207 0.07 18.66 -9.33
N ALA A 208 0.13 17.62 -10.16
CA ALA A 208 1.18 17.43 -11.16
C ALA A 208 0.89 18.18 -12.46
N GLY A 209 -0.15 19.02 -12.50
CA GLY A 209 -0.52 19.83 -13.66
C GLY A 209 -1.24 19.07 -14.77
N ALA A 210 -1.76 17.89 -14.49
CA ALA A 210 -2.48 17.08 -15.47
C ALA A 210 -3.67 17.83 -16.06
N LYS A 211 -3.89 17.66 -17.38
CA LYS A 211 -5.05 18.14 -18.11
C LYS A 211 -6.04 17.03 -18.43
N HIS A 212 -5.54 15.81 -18.52
CA HIS A 212 -6.36 14.63 -18.78
C HIS A 212 -6.09 13.59 -17.71
N ILE A 213 -7.17 13.12 -17.08
CA ILE A 213 -7.16 12.04 -16.09
C ILE A 213 -8.11 10.97 -16.62
N ASP A 214 -7.56 9.83 -17.00
CA ASP A 214 -8.30 8.68 -17.51
C ASP A 214 -8.34 7.59 -16.44
N ILE A 215 -9.54 7.21 -16.02
CA ILE A 215 -9.75 6.09 -15.12
C ILE A 215 -10.37 4.96 -15.95
N THR A 216 -9.75 3.79 -15.94
CA THR A 216 -10.27 2.61 -16.63
C THR A 216 -10.43 1.46 -15.65
N ALA A 217 -11.47 0.64 -15.86
CA ALA A 217 -11.67 -0.56 -15.07
C ALA A 217 -12.01 -1.74 -15.97
N ARG A 218 -11.44 -2.92 -15.63
CA ARG A 218 -11.61 -4.16 -16.37
C ARG A 218 -11.45 -5.38 -15.46
N MET A 219 -11.92 -6.53 -15.94
CA MET A 219 -11.55 -7.82 -15.34
C MET A 219 -10.08 -8.13 -15.65
N GLY A 220 -9.39 -8.63 -14.64
CA GLY A 220 -8.06 -9.20 -14.78
C GLY A 220 -8.09 -10.72 -14.98
N LYS A 221 -6.94 -11.35 -14.77
CA LYS A 221 -6.87 -12.81 -14.65
C LYS A 221 -7.34 -13.20 -13.25
N ASP A 222 -7.86 -14.43 -13.11
CA ASP A 222 -8.27 -15.01 -11.82
C ASP A 222 -9.36 -14.20 -11.07
N ASP A 223 -10.35 -13.66 -11.82
CA ASP A 223 -11.49 -12.88 -11.32
C ASP A 223 -11.10 -11.60 -10.55
N GLU A 224 -9.88 -11.08 -10.74
CA GLU A 224 -9.47 -9.79 -10.19
C GLU A 224 -10.17 -8.63 -10.92
N VAL A 225 -10.56 -7.59 -10.21
CA VAL A 225 -10.96 -6.31 -10.82
C VAL A 225 -9.75 -5.36 -10.78
N ILE A 226 -9.38 -4.84 -11.93
CA ILE A 226 -8.25 -3.93 -12.10
C ILE A 226 -8.78 -2.54 -12.43
N VAL A 227 -8.40 -1.54 -11.63
CA VAL A 227 -8.68 -0.12 -11.88
C VAL A 227 -7.37 0.59 -12.12
N GLN A 228 -7.24 1.26 -13.27
CA GLN A 228 -6.09 2.09 -13.59
C GLN A 228 -6.47 3.56 -13.58
N VAL A 229 -5.63 4.40 -12.98
CA VAL A 229 -5.74 5.85 -12.98
C VAL A 229 -4.53 6.41 -13.70
N ALA A 230 -4.73 6.88 -14.91
CA ALA A 230 -3.71 7.46 -15.78
C ALA A 230 -3.86 8.99 -15.84
N ASN A 231 -2.75 9.71 -15.93
CA ASN A 231 -2.75 11.16 -16.12
C ASN A 231 -1.56 11.63 -16.94
N ASP A 232 -1.69 12.77 -17.59
CA ASP A 232 -0.70 13.42 -18.44
C ASP A 232 0.12 14.51 -17.72
N GLY A 233 0.08 14.54 -16.39
CA GLY A 233 0.83 15.49 -15.58
C GLY A 233 2.34 15.23 -15.53
N GLU A 234 3.07 16.13 -14.87
CA GLU A 234 4.51 16.01 -14.66
C GLU A 234 4.87 14.65 -14.06
N PRO A 235 5.84 13.91 -14.64
CA PRO A 235 6.20 12.58 -14.17
C PRO A 235 6.88 12.62 -12.80
N ILE A 236 6.70 11.55 -12.04
CA ILE A 236 7.37 11.32 -10.76
C ILE A 236 8.86 11.04 -11.05
N PRO A 237 9.81 11.79 -10.47
CA PRO A 237 11.24 11.54 -10.66
C PRO A 237 11.61 10.09 -10.36
N VAL A 238 12.46 9.48 -11.18
CA VAL A 238 12.87 8.07 -11.04
C VAL A 238 13.39 7.77 -9.63
N SER A 239 14.18 8.69 -9.05
CA SER A 239 14.69 8.56 -7.68
C SER A 239 13.62 8.56 -6.59
N ALA A 240 12.41 9.05 -6.92
CA ALA A 240 11.28 9.12 -5.99
C ALA A 240 10.32 7.93 -6.12
N GLN A 241 10.28 7.25 -7.28
CA GLN A 241 9.26 6.23 -7.60
C GLN A 241 9.21 5.08 -6.58
N GLU A 242 10.33 4.64 -6.06
CA GLU A 242 10.39 3.60 -5.02
C GLU A 242 9.93 4.10 -3.64
N GLN A 243 9.94 5.41 -3.43
CA GLN A 243 9.71 6.04 -2.13
C GLN A 243 8.32 6.65 -1.97
N ILE A 244 7.55 6.82 -3.07
CA ILE A 244 6.24 7.52 -3.04
C ILE A 244 5.21 6.91 -2.09
N PHE A 245 5.37 5.63 -1.73
CA PHE A 245 4.51 4.94 -0.77
C PHE A 245 5.06 4.95 0.66
N ILE A 246 6.24 5.54 0.90
CA ILE A 246 6.78 5.73 2.25
C ILE A 246 6.02 6.89 2.89
N PRO A 247 5.47 6.71 4.10
CA PRO A 247 4.77 7.79 4.80
C PRO A 247 5.65 9.03 4.97
N PHE A 248 5.06 10.22 4.80
CA PHE A 248 5.69 11.53 4.88
C PHE A 248 6.72 11.83 3.78
N TYR A 249 6.96 10.89 2.87
CA TYR A 249 7.78 11.18 1.69
C TYR A 249 6.99 12.01 0.68
N THR A 250 7.52 13.17 0.30
CA THR A 250 6.91 14.05 -0.69
C THR A 250 7.98 14.83 -1.46
N THR A 251 7.74 15.04 -2.73
CA THR A 251 8.50 15.95 -3.59
C THR A 251 7.83 17.33 -3.71
N LYS A 252 6.64 17.50 -3.11
CA LYS A 252 5.81 18.71 -3.21
C LYS A 252 5.99 19.57 -1.95
N LYS A 253 6.07 20.90 -2.13
CA LYS A 253 6.26 21.86 -1.01
C LYS A 253 5.10 21.85 0.01
N GLU A 254 3.87 21.62 -0.44
CA GLU A 254 2.67 21.63 0.41
C GLU A 254 2.03 20.23 0.60
N GLY A 255 2.77 19.19 0.26
CA GLY A 255 2.28 17.81 0.36
C GLY A 255 2.55 17.20 1.73
N SER A 256 1.55 16.59 2.38
CA SER A 256 1.75 15.84 3.64
C SER A 256 2.53 14.54 3.48
N GLY A 257 2.69 14.02 2.24
CA GLY A 257 3.38 12.76 1.95
C GLY A 257 2.69 11.51 2.48
N ILE A 258 1.42 11.59 2.91
CA ILE A 258 0.70 10.42 3.47
C ILE A 258 -0.34 9.83 2.51
N GLY A 259 -0.78 10.54 1.50
CA GLY A 259 -1.91 10.13 0.66
C GLY A 259 -1.71 8.74 0.05
N LEU A 260 -0.57 8.50 -0.61
CA LEU A 260 -0.27 7.20 -1.22
C LEU A 260 -0.01 6.09 -0.20
N SER A 261 0.58 6.40 0.95
CA SER A 261 0.77 5.42 2.03
C SER A 261 -0.55 4.99 2.67
N ILE A 262 -1.51 5.92 2.85
CA ILE A 262 -2.87 5.61 3.27
C ILE A 262 -3.58 4.79 2.19
N SER A 263 -3.48 5.16 0.92
CA SER A 263 -4.04 4.39 -0.19
C SER A 263 -3.54 2.95 -0.20
N ARG A 264 -2.24 2.74 0.01
CA ARG A 264 -1.65 1.40 0.12
C ARG A 264 -2.19 0.63 1.33
N GLN A 265 -2.35 1.29 2.48
CA GLN A 265 -2.90 0.66 3.68
C GLN A 265 -4.37 0.28 3.49
N ILE A 266 -5.18 1.13 2.86
CA ILE A 266 -6.58 0.82 2.52
C ILE A 266 -6.64 -0.39 1.59
N MET A 267 -5.86 -0.42 0.51
CA MET A 267 -5.85 -1.56 -0.42
C MET A 267 -5.45 -2.86 0.29
N ARG A 268 -4.42 -2.83 1.14
CA ARG A 268 -4.03 -4.00 1.96
C ARG A 268 -5.17 -4.47 2.87
N ASN A 269 -5.89 -3.54 3.51
CA ASN A 269 -7.05 -3.87 4.34
C ASN A 269 -8.19 -4.50 3.52
N HIS A 270 -8.20 -4.32 2.19
CA HIS A 270 -9.15 -4.90 1.24
C HIS A 270 -8.61 -6.15 0.53
N ASN A 271 -7.47 -6.70 0.95
CA ASN A 271 -6.76 -7.81 0.31
C ASN A 271 -6.34 -7.50 -1.15
N GLY A 272 -6.23 -6.23 -1.48
CA GLY A 272 -5.83 -5.73 -2.79
C GLY A 272 -4.44 -5.10 -2.78
N SER A 273 -4.03 -4.57 -3.92
CA SER A 273 -2.77 -3.84 -4.07
C SER A 273 -2.95 -2.52 -4.81
N ILE A 274 -2.01 -1.59 -4.59
CA ILE A 274 -1.82 -0.37 -5.38
C ILE A 274 -0.37 -0.29 -5.81
N GLU A 275 -0.13 -0.07 -7.10
CA GLU A 275 1.20 -0.01 -7.69
C GLU A 275 1.34 1.17 -8.65
N LEU A 276 2.56 1.68 -8.80
CA LEU A 276 2.93 2.59 -9.86
C LEU A 276 3.42 1.77 -11.05
N LEU A 277 2.59 1.66 -12.09
CA LEU A 277 2.98 0.91 -13.30
C LEU A 277 3.99 1.66 -14.16
N ARG A 278 3.81 2.97 -14.27
CA ARG A 278 4.64 3.84 -15.13
C ARG A 278 4.57 5.28 -14.66
N SER A 279 5.68 5.97 -14.75
CA SER A 279 5.73 7.44 -14.67
C SER A 279 6.91 7.94 -15.51
N ASP A 280 6.61 8.48 -16.69
CA ASP A 280 7.54 8.95 -17.69
C ASP A 280 6.93 10.09 -18.52
N ALA A 281 7.56 10.48 -19.62
CA ALA A 281 7.07 11.56 -20.49
C ALA A 281 5.70 11.30 -21.12
N ALA A 282 5.22 10.04 -21.13
CA ALA A 282 3.89 9.68 -21.63
C ALA A 282 2.83 9.75 -20.51
N GLY A 283 3.21 10.08 -19.28
CA GLY A 283 2.33 10.26 -18.14
C GLY A 283 2.57 9.27 -17.00
N THR A 284 1.73 9.36 -15.99
CA THR A 284 1.78 8.53 -14.78
C THR A 284 0.56 7.61 -14.72
N VAL A 285 0.77 6.33 -14.41
CA VAL A 285 -0.29 5.32 -14.29
C VAL A 285 -0.16 4.60 -12.96
N PHE A 286 -1.20 4.69 -12.14
CA PHE A 286 -1.39 3.86 -10.94
C PHE A 286 -2.38 2.75 -11.25
N GLU A 287 -2.15 1.56 -10.69
CA GLU A 287 -3.03 0.41 -10.81
C GLU A 287 -3.48 -0.05 -9.43
N LEU A 288 -4.79 -0.26 -9.28
CA LEU A 288 -5.44 -0.85 -8.12
C LEU A 288 -5.94 -2.24 -8.52
N ARG A 289 -5.67 -3.26 -7.71
CA ARG A 289 -6.16 -4.63 -7.91
C ARG A 289 -7.04 -5.04 -6.75
N PHE A 290 -8.25 -5.50 -7.05
CA PHE A 290 -9.22 -6.04 -6.09
C PHE A 290 -9.39 -7.54 -6.36
N ARG A 291 -9.37 -8.34 -5.29
CA ARG A 291 -9.56 -9.79 -5.32
C ARG A 291 -10.85 -10.20 -4.64
#